data_4230cae020aae0863f5a2ddc78a03c34
#
_entry.id   4230cae020aae0863f5a2ddc78a03c34
#
_cell.length_a   1.000
_cell.length_b   1.000
_cell.length_c   1.000
_cell.angle_alpha   90.00
_cell.angle_beta   90.00
_cell.angle_gamma   90.00
#
_symmetry.space_group_name_H-M   'P 1'
#
loop_
_entity.id
_entity.type
_entity.pdbx_description
1 polymer ?
#
loop_
_entity_poly.entity_id
_entity_poly.type
_entity_poly.pdbx_seq_one_letter_code
_entity_poly.pdbx_strand_id
1 'polypeptide(L)'
;MADTMSIFDWLDTLITDAMKSGDKEMLSLYRLVKSEMVKAWQDKSKQFDSIAIYKSMKKRLLEEIDGLEKAGRDTTIQHKHLKWIEEQLPAPVSEEQIRLAIKEYVLDYPDTNVGKIMGHLKLIFTGQTLDMGLASKTAKEILENK
;
A
#
# COMPACT_ATOMS: atom_id res chain seq x y z
N MET A 1 16.09 -2.21 -12.95
CA MET A 1 14.66 -2.40 -12.99
C MET A 1 14.31 -3.78 -12.45
N ALA A 2 13.57 -3.81 -11.34
CA ALA A 2 13.05 -5.08 -10.85
C ALA A 2 12.06 -5.55 -11.90
N ASP A 3 12.42 -6.52 -12.67
CA ASP A 3 11.54 -6.98 -13.70
C ASP A 3 10.50 -7.95 -13.13
N THR A 4 9.46 -8.18 -13.90
CA THR A 4 8.33 -9.00 -13.53
C THR A 4 8.73 -10.46 -13.29
N MET A 5 9.75 -10.92 -14.01
CA MET A 5 10.26 -12.28 -13.85
C MET A 5 10.85 -12.50 -12.45
N SER A 6 11.55 -11.49 -11.91
CA SER A 6 12.07 -11.57 -10.54
C SER A 6 10.94 -11.71 -9.51
N ILE A 7 9.81 -11.04 -9.74
CA ILE A 7 8.65 -11.16 -8.84
C ILE A 7 8.10 -12.58 -8.86
N PHE A 8 7.94 -13.17 -10.04
CA PHE A 8 7.42 -14.53 -10.16
C PHE A 8 8.38 -15.57 -9.58
N ASP A 9 9.67 -15.41 -9.80
CA ASP A 9 10.68 -16.30 -9.25
C ASP A 9 10.68 -16.22 -7.72
N TRP A 10 10.58 -15.04 -7.17
CA TRP A 10 10.51 -14.82 -5.74
C TRP A 10 9.26 -15.48 -5.13
N LEU A 11 8.10 -15.31 -5.77
CA LEU A 11 6.86 -15.94 -5.32
C LEU A 11 6.96 -17.46 -5.36
N ASP A 12 7.58 -18.01 -6.41
CA ASP A 12 7.79 -19.46 -6.50
C ASP A 12 8.67 -19.97 -5.37
N THR A 13 9.67 -19.20 -4.97
CA THR A 13 10.52 -19.52 -3.83
C THR A 13 9.71 -19.56 -2.53
N LEU A 14 8.86 -18.56 -2.31
CA LEU A 14 7.99 -18.52 -1.13
C LEU A 14 7.04 -19.71 -1.10
N ILE A 15 6.47 -20.05 -2.24
CA ILE A 15 5.56 -21.21 -2.36
C ILE A 15 6.31 -22.50 -2.02
N THR A 16 7.48 -22.70 -2.60
CA THR A 16 8.30 -23.89 -2.37
C THR A 16 8.67 -24.01 -0.88
N ASP A 17 9.11 -22.91 -0.28
CA ASP A 17 9.51 -22.91 1.14
C ASP A 17 8.32 -23.22 2.05
N ALA A 18 7.14 -22.65 1.75
CA ALA A 18 5.93 -22.92 2.52
C ALA A 18 5.50 -24.39 2.40
N MET A 19 5.64 -24.96 1.21
CA MET A 19 5.35 -26.39 1.01
C MET A 19 6.29 -27.28 1.83
N LYS A 20 7.58 -26.97 1.83
CA LYS A 20 8.58 -27.74 2.56
C LYS A 20 8.38 -27.65 4.07
N SER A 21 8.01 -26.48 4.57
CA SER A 21 7.79 -26.26 6.01
C SER A 21 6.41 -26.70 6.48
N GLY A 22 5.49 -27.00 5.55
CA GLY A 22 4.12 -27.38 5.89
C GLY A 22 3.25 -26.20 6.33
N ASP A 23 3.63 -24.98 5.99
CA ASP A 23 2.88 -23.78 6.34
C ASP A 23 1.72 -23.58 5.36
N LYS A 24 0.60 -24.25 5.62
CA LYS A 24 -0.55 -24.23 4.73
C LYS A 24 -1.23 -22.86 4.66
N GLU A 25 -1.21 -22.12 5.77
CA GLU A 25 -1.85 -20.82 5.84
C GLU A 25 -1.17 -19.81 4.90
N MET A 26 0.15 -19.74 4.95
CA MET A 26 0.90 -18.83 4.07
C MET A 26 0.98 -19.35 2.65
N LEU A 27 1.00 -20.68 2.47
CA LEU A 27 1.01 -21.27 1.14
C LEU A 27 -0.21 -20.83 0.32
N SER A 28 -1.40 -20.84 0.95
CA SER A 28 -2.62 -20.41 0.26
C SER A 28 -2.54 -18.93 -0.15
N LEU A 29 -1.96 -18.08 0.69
CA LEU A 29 -1.75 -16.68 0.36
C LEU A 29 -0.79 -16.51 -0.81
N TYR A 30 0.36 -17.17 -0.77
CA TYR A 30 1.37 -17.03 -1.82
C TYR A 30 0.85 -17.50 -3.17
N ARG A 31 0.08 -18.57 -3.19
CA ARG A 31 -0.56 -19.05 -4.43
C ARG A 31 -1.57 -18.06 -4.96
N LEU A 32 -2.34 -17.45 -4.07
CA LEU A 32 -3.30 -16.43 -4.48
C LEU A 32 -2.60 -15.19 -5.04
N VAL A 33 -1.56 -14.72 -4.38
CA VAL A 33 -0.77 -13.58 -4.86
C VAL A 33 -0.22 -13.87 -6.25
N LYS A 34 0.40 -15.05 -6.44
CA LYS A 34 0.94 -15.42 -7.73
C LYS A 34 -0.16 -15.45 -8.80
N SER A 35 -1.32 -16.02 -8.47
CA SER A 35 -2.44 -16.09 -9.42
C SER A 35 -2.88 -14.70 -9.86
N GLU A 36 -3.02 -13.75 -8.92
CA GLU A 36 -3.40 -12.39 -9.25
C GLU A 36 -2.33 -11.68 -10.09
N MET A 37 -1.05 -11.92 -9.77
CA MET A 37 0.05 -11.34 -10.54
C MET A 37 0.09 -11.88 -11.97
N VAL A 38 -0.13 -13.19 -12.15
CA VAL A 38 -0.15 -13.80 -13.48
C VAL A 38 -1.29 -13.24 -14.31
N LYS A 39 -2.49 -13.12 -13.74
CA LYS A 39 -3.63 -12.55 -14.44
C LYS A 39 -3.35 -11.12 -14.90
N ALA A 40 -2.77 -10.32 -14.02
CA ALA A 40 -2.43 -8.94 -14.36
C ALA A 40 -1.35 -8.85 -15.43
N TRP A 41 -0.37 -9.75 -15.38
CA TRP A 41 0.69 -9.80 -16.38
C TRP A 41 0.16 -10.18 -17.77
N GLN A 42 -0.84 -11.06 -17.79
CA GLN A 42 -1.45 -11.51 -19.05
C GLN A 42 -2.43 -10.49 -19.65
N ASP A 43 -2.90 -9.55 -18.82
CA ASP A 43 -3.84 -8.51 -19.27
C ASP A 43 -3.07 -7.41 -20.01
N LYS A 44 -3.11 -7.45 -21.33
CA LYS A 44 -2.39 -6.50 -22.18
C LYS A 44 -3.07 -5.13 -22.29
N SER A 45 -4.29 -5.01 -21.74
CA SER A 45 -5.02 -3.72 -21.75
C SER A 45 -4.52 -2.76 -20.68
N LYS A 46 -3.74 -3.26 -19.71
CA LYS A 46 -3.23 -2.48 -18.60
C LYS A 46 -1.74 -2.69 -18.39
N GLN A 47 -1.08 -1.68 -17.85
CA GLN A 47 0.31 -1.82 -17.46
C GLN A 47 0.36 -2.63 -16.15
N PHE A 48 1.31 -3.56 -16.06
CA PHE A 48 1.49 -4.36 -14.84
C PHE A 48 1.96 -3.48 -13.69
N ASP A 49 1.25 -3.55 -12.56
CA ASP A 49 1.55 -2.76 -11.37
C ASP A 49 1.31 -3.62 -10.13
N SER A 50 2.40 -4.17 -9.57
CA SER A 50 2.32 -5.04 -8.41
C SER A 50 1.76 -4.32 -7.18
N ILE A 51 2.09 -3.04 -7.00
CA ILE A 51 1.58 -2.25 -5.87
C ILE A 51 0.06 -2.13 -5.93
N ALA A 52 -0.49 -1.86 -7.11
CA ALA A 52 -1.94 -1.79 -7.29
C ALA A 52 -2.61 -3.12 -6.95
N ILE A 53 -1.97 -4.24 -7.30
CA ILE A 53 -2.48 -5.57 -7.00
C ILE A 53 -2.53 -5.79 -5.49
N TYR A 54 -1.44 -5.48 -4.78
CA TYR A 54 -1.41 -5.61 -3.32
C TYR A 54 -2.45 -4.72 -2.64
N LYS A 55 -2.64 -3.49 -3.11
CA LYS A 55 -3.67 -2.58 -2.56
C LYS A 55 -5.06 -3.15 -2.73
N SER A 56 -5.35 -3.73 -3.88
CA SER A 56 -6.64 -4.36 -4.16
C SER A 56 -6.86 -5.58 -3.26
N MET A 57 -5.84 -6.41 -3.09
CA MET A 57 -5.91 -7.58 -2.22
C MET A 57 -6.11 -7.17 -0.76
N LYS A 58 -5.42 -6.12 -0.31
CA LYS A 58 -5.59 -5.58 1.05
C LYS A 58 -7.03 -5.14 1.28
N LYS A 59 -7.61 -4.42 0.34
CA LYS A 59 -9.00 -3.95 0.45
C LYS A 59 -9.96 -5.13 0.60
N ARG A 60 -9.83 -6.14 -0.26
CA ARG A 60 -10.69 -7.32 -0.21
C ARG A 60 -10.53 -8.07 1.11
N LEU A 61 -9.30 -8.17 1.60
CA LEU A 61 -9.00 -8.86 2.84
C LEU A 61 -9.60 -8.13 4.05
N LEU A 62 -9.51 -6.80 4.06
CA LEU A 62 -10.12 -5.99 5.13
C LEU A 62 -11.64 -6.16 5.15
N GLU A 63 -12.29 -6.24 3.99
CA GLU A 63 -13.71 -6.49 3.88
C GLU A 63 -14.07 -7.89 4.41
N GLU A 64 -13.23 -8.89 4.09
CA GLU A 64 -13.41 -10.26 4.59
C GLU A 64 -13.29 -10.30 6.12
N ILE A 65 -12.27 -9.64 6.67
CA ILE A 65 -12.06 -9.58 8.12
C ILE A 65 -13.26 -8.93 8.80
N ASP A 66 -13.74 -7.81 8.28
CA ASP A 66 -14.91 -7.12 8.82
C ASP A 66 -16.14 -8.04 8.86
N GLY A 67 -16.38 -8.74 7.76
CA GLY A 67 -17.51 -9.67 7.68
C GLY A 67 -17.40 -10.83 8.67
N LEU A 68 -16.20 -11.41 8.81
CA LEU A 68 -15.95 -12.50 9.73
C LEU A 68 -16.08 -12.06 11.18
N GLU A 69 -15.57 -10.90 11.52
CA GLU A 69 -15.68 -10.35 12.88
C GLU A 69 -17.13 -10.08 13.25
N LYS A 70 -17.93 -9.53 12.33
CA LYS A 70 -19.36 -9.32 12.55
C LYS A 70 -20.10 -10.63 12.77
N ALA A 71 -19.62 -11.71 12.16
CA ALA A 71 -20.21 -13.05 12.34
C ALA A 71 -19.65 -13.78 13.56
N GLY A 72 -18.75 -13.16 14.33
CA GLY A 72 -18.14 -13.74 15.51
C GLY A 72 -17.14 -14.84 15.21
N ARG A 73 -16.55 -14.83 14.02
CA ARG A 73 -15.59 -15.84 13.60
C ARG A 73 -14.15 -15.41 13.83
N ASP A 74 -13.25 -16.39 13.97
CA ASP A 74 -11.82 -16.18 14.14
C ASP A 74 -11.22 -15.59 12.85
N THR A 75 -10.37 -14.58 12.99
CA THR A 75 -9.72 -13.91 11.86
C THR A 75 -8.18 -13.97 11.94
N THR A 76 -7.65 -14.90 12.73
CA THR A 76 -6.19 -15.01 12.93
C THR A 76 -5.45 -15.21 11.61
N ILE A 77 -5.94 -16.10 10.75
CA ILE A 77 -5.31 -16.37 9.46
C ILE A 77 -5.35 -15.14 8.57
N GLN A 78 -6.50 -14.48 8.51
CA GLN A 78 -6.67 -13.28 7.71
C GLN A 78 -5.75 -12.15 8.16
N HIS A 79 -5.53 -12.01 9.46
CA HIS A 79 -4.60 -10.99 9.98
C HIS A 79 -3.15 -11.32 9.63
N LYS A 80 -2.76 -12.60 9.59
CA LYS A 80 -1.44 -13.01 9.10
C LYS A 80 -1.25 -12.64 7.64
N HIS A 81 -2.27 -12.89 6.82
CA HIS A 81 -2.26 -12.54 5.40
C HIS A 81 -2.16 -11.03 5.22
N LEU A 82 -2.93 -10.28 6.01
CA LEU A 82 -2.93 -8.82 5.95
C LEU A 82 -1.56 -8.24 6.28
N LYS A 83 -0.93 -8.75 7.33
CA LYS A 83 0.40 -8.29 7.74
C LYS A 83 1.41 -8.49 6.61
N TRP A 84 1.39 -9.66 5.98
CA TRP A 84 2.32 -9.94 4.89
C TRP A 84 2.09 -9.00 3.70
N ILE A 85 0.83 -8.78 3.33
CA ILE A 85 0.48 -7.88 2.22
C ILE A 85 0.93 -6.45 2.54
N GLU A 86 0.71 -5.99 3.76
CA GLU A 86 1.13 -4.65 4.17
C GLU A 86 2.64 -4.47 4.11
N GLU A 87 3.41 -5.53 4.39
CA GLU A 87 4.87 -5.49 4.26
C GLU A 87 5.33 -5.28 2.82
N GLN A 88 4.50 -5.62 1.83
CA GLN A 88 4.82 -5.44 0.41
C GLN A 88 4.49 -4.04 -0.10
N LEU A 89 3.71 -3.28 0.66
CA LEU A 89 3.32 -1.93 0.28
C LEU A 89 4.33 -0.91 0.78
N PRO A 90 4.48 0.23 0.07
CA PRO A 90 5.32 1.30 0.57
C PRO A 90 4.83 1.78 1.94
N ALA A 91 5.75 2.14 2.82
CA ALA A 91 5.38 2.67 4.11
C ALA A 91 4.52 3.92 3.95
N PRO A 92 3.48 4.11 4.80
CA PRO A 92 2.69 5.34 4.75
C PRO A 92 3.59 6.55 5.03
N VAL A 93 3.24 7.68 4.42
CA VAL A 93 3.95 8.94 4.67
C VAL A 93 3.69 9.37 6.12
N SER A 94 4.74 9.62 6.89
CA SER A 94 4.61 10.02 8.29
C SER A 94 4.18 11.47 8.43
N GLU A 95 3.65 11.84 9.60
CA GLU A 95 3.29 13.23 9.89
C GLU A 95 4.50 14.14 9.76
N GLU A 96 5.67 13.70 10.24
CA GLU A 96 6.91 14.48 10.13
C GLU A 96 7.30 14.74 8.67
N GLN A 97 7.19 13.74 7.83
CA GLN A 97 7.47 13.90 6.40
C GLN A 97 6.52 14.88 5.74
N ILE A 98 5.24 14.80 6.09
CA ILE A 98 4.22 15.72 5.59
C ILE A 98 4.53 17.15 6.03
N ARG A 99 4.79 17.33 7.31
CA ARG A 99 5.07 18.65 7.90
C ARG A 99 6.31 19.30 7.28
N LEU A 100 7.38 18.53 7.15
CA LEU A 100 8.62 19.01 6.54
C LEU A 100 8.41 19.43 5.09
N ALA A 101 7.72 18.58 4.32
CA ALA A 101 7.44 18.88 2.91
C ALA A 101 6.61 20.14 2.75
N ILE A 102 5.61 20.35 3.62
CA ILE A 102 4.77 21.54 3.58
C ILE A 102 5.59 22.78 3.93
N LYS A 103 6.40 22.72 4.98
CA LYS A 103 7.23 23.85 5.39
C LYS A 103 8.19 24.28 4.28
N GLU A 104 8.83 23.33 3.63
CA GLU A 104 9.74 23.60 2.52
C GLU A 104 9.00 24.27 1.35
N TYR A 105 7.81 23.76 1.02
CA TYR A 105 7.01 24.30 -0.06
C TYR A 105 6.57 25.75 0.23
N VAL A 106 6.14 26.00 1.47
CA VAL A 106 5.71 27.35 1.88
C VAL A 106 6.87 28.35 1.87
N LEU A 107 8.08 27.91 2.19
CA LEU A 107 9.27 28.76 2.09
C LEU A 107 9.50 29.21 0.64
N ASP A 108 9.33 28.31 -0.31
CA ASP A 108 9.54 28.61 -1.73
C ASP A 108 8.35 29.39 -2.33
N TYR A 109 7.15 29.18 -1.81
CA TYR A 109 5.92 29.78 -2.33
C TYR A 109 5.10 30.37 -1.18
N PRO A 110 5.53 31.54 -0.63
CA PRO A 110 4.85 32.12 0.55
C PRO A 110 3.37 32.45 0.36
N ASP A 111 2.94 32.67 -0.89
CA ASP A 111 1.55 33.02 -1.20
C ASP A 111 0.68 31.80 -1.55
N THR A 112 1.17 30.61 -1.25
CA THR A 112 0.46 29.38 -1.58
C THR A 112 -0.81 29.21 -0.72
N ASN A 113 -1.63 28.22 -1.09
CA ASN A 113 -2.84 27.87 -0.36
C ASN A 113 -2.90 26.36 -0.17
N VAL A 114 -3.88 25.89 0.62
CA VAL A 114 -4.05 24.46 0.93
C VAL A 114 -4.18 23.62 -0.34
N GLY A 115 -4.95 24.09 -1.32
CA GLY A 115 -5.14 23.34 -2.57
C GLY A 115 -3.83 23.07 -3.31
N LYS A 116 -2.98 24.09 -3.42
CA LYS A 116 -1.68 23.96 -4.07
C LYS A 116 -0.73 23.05 -3.28
N ILE A 117 -0.76 23.18 -1.95
CA ILE A 117 0.03 22.33 -1.08
C ILE A 117 -0.36 20.86 -1.27
N MET A 118 -1.67 20.58 -1.26
CA MET A 118 -2.16 19.21 -1.44
C MET A 118 -1.75 18.62 -2.78
N GLY A 119 -1.82 19.41 -3.86
CA GLY A 119 -1.35 18.99 -5.17
C GLY A 119 0.13 18.65 -5.19
N HIS A 120 0.95 19.48 -4.53
CA HIS A 120 2.38 19.24 -4.40
C HIS A 120 2.67 17.95 -3.64
N LEU A 121 1.98 17.72 -2.52
CA LEU A 121 2.16 16.50 -1.71
C LEU A 121 1.81 15.25 -2.49
N LYS A 122 0.74 15.28 -3.27
CA LYS A 122 0.37 14.15 -4.12
C LYS A 122 1.46 13.83 -5.13
N LEU A 123 2.12 14.86 -5.63
CA LEU A 123 3.18 14.71 -6.63
C LEU A 123 4.44 14.11 -6.02
N ILE A 124 4.94 14.65 -4.90
CA ILE A 124 6.20 14.20 -4.32
C ILE A 124 6.08 12.86 -3.60
N PHE A 125 4.89 12.51 -3.11
CA PHE A 125 4.65 11.23 -2.44
C PHE A 125 3.88 10.24 -3.32
N THR A 126 4.03 10.37 -4.63
CA THR A 126 3.43 9.44 -5.59
C THR A 126 3.85 7.99 -5.27
N GLY A 127 2.87 7.10 -5.24
CA GLY A 127 3.12 5.69 -4.94
C GLY A 127 3.08 5.34 -3.46
N GLN A 128 3.11 6.32 -2.56
CA GLN A 128 3.01 6.11 -1.12
C GLN A 128 1.59 6.42 -0.64
N THR A 129 1.22 5.84 0.52
CA THR A 129 -0.06 6.13 1.14
C THR A 129 0.03 7.46 1.88
N LEU A 130 -0.75 8.44 1.43
CA LEU A 130 -0.80 9.77 2.04
C LEU A 130 -2.15 9.97 2.71
N ASP A 131 -2.14 10.25 4.01
CA ASP A 131 -3.37 10.59 4.75
C ASP A 131 -3.77 12.01 4.38
N MET A 132 -4.78 12.13 3.52
CA MET A 132 -5.21 13.43 3.01
C MET A 132 -5.82 14.31 4.09
N GLY A 133 -6.51 13.71 5.07
CA GLY A 133 -7.07 14.47 6.19
C GLY A 133 -5.97 15.09 7.05
N LEU A 134 -4.96 14.28 7.40
CA LEU A 134 -3.82 14.75 8.17
C LEU A 134 -3.04 15.82 7.40
N ALA A 135 -2.81 15.60 6.11
CA ALA A 135 -2.10 16.55 5.27
C ALA A 135 -2.82 17.90 5.18
N SER A 136 -4.14 17.87 4.99
CA SER A 136 -4.95 19.10 4.95
C SER A 136 -4.91 19.85 6.27
N LYS A 137 -5.05 19.13 7.37
CA LYS A 137 -4.99 19.73 8.72
C LYS A 137 -3.63 20.38 8.96
N THR A 138 -2.55 19.68 8.64
CA THR A 138 -1.19 20.16 8.81
C THR A 138 -0.92 21.39 7.95
N ALA A 139 -1.40 21.37 6.69
CA ALA A 139 -1.24 22.51 5.80
C ALA A 139 -1.94 23.76 6.36
N LYS A 140 -3.15 23.61 6.87
CA LYS A 140 -3.88 24.71 7.48
C LYS A 140 -3.14 25.28 8.70
N GLU A 141 -2.65 24.40 9.57
CA GLU A 141 -1.89 24.81 10.75
C GLU A 141 -0.65 25.62 10.38
N ILE A 142 0.11 25.15 9.40
CA ILE A 142 1.35 25.82 8.99
C ILE A 142 1.04 27.17 8.37
N LEU A 143 0.00 27.27 7.52
CA LEU A 143 -0.38 28.54 6.91
C LEU A 143 -0.89 29.57 7.94
N GLU A 144 -1.59 29.10 8.97
CA GLU A 144 -2.08 29.98 10.04
C GLU A 144 -0.96 30.50 10.93
N ASN A 145 0.13 29.76 11.05
CA ASN A 145 1.23 30.07 11.97
C ASN A 145 2.47 30.65 11.28
N LYS A 146 2.39 30.99 10.02
CA LYS A 146 3.53 31.54 9.32
C LYS A 146 3.76 33.05 9.56
#